data_a626732f6866fad482650506ac883f94
#
_entry.id   a626732f6866fad482650506ac883f94
#
_cell.length_a   1.000
_cell.length_b   1.000
_cell.length_c   1.000
_cell.angle_alpha   90.00
_cell.angle_beta   90.00
_cell.angle_gamma   90.00
#
_symmetry.space_group_name_H-M   'P 1'
#
loop_
_entity.id
_entity.type
_entity.pdbx_description
1 polymer ?
#
loop_
_entity_poly.entity_id
_entity_poly.type
_entity_poly.pdbx_seq_one_letter_code
_entity_poly.pdbx_strand_id
1 'polypeptide(L)'
;DFHYRATADRDEKTLNLAQYLRVNNNANEAYDMAKFDTGLGGVWFDKPLGLSETKEVQLNRFAAVPVRKTYTSDPQQFGYLDRAQDKLNVPMHYVIKNAGGSLGKAPLPAGKSRIFQDDGKGGSAFLGEYRGKFTPPDDELTLYLGLARDINVRRTVDRNERQRIAGNLYRYDVTLKYEIENFKDSPVTLDITESVR
;
A
#
# COMPACT_ATOMS: atom_id res chain seq x y z
N ASP A 1 -13.64 -0.32 14.29
CA ASP A 1 -12.44 -0.42 13.43
C ASP A 1 -12.84 -0.73 12.01
N PHE A 2 -12.22 -0.03 11.05
CA PHE A 2 -12.34 -0.37 9.64
C PHE A 2 -11.29 -1.40 9.24
N HIS A 3 -11.70 -2.33 8.35
CA HIS A 3 -10.77 -3.23 7.71
C HIS A 3 -11.24 -3.59 6.30
N TYR A 4 -10.30 -4.12 5.53
CA TYR A 4 -10.48 -4.37 4.11
C TYR A 4 -10.00 -5.76 3.74
N ARG A 5 -10.68 -6.35 2.77
CA ARG A 5 -10.20 -7.54 2.07
C ARG A 5 -10.04 -7.20 0.59
N ALA A 6 -8.81 -7.25 0.11
CA ALA A 6 -8.46 -7.04 -1.29
C ALA A 6 -8.10 -8.39 -1.92
N THR A 7 -8.71 -8.73 -3.05
CA THR A 7 -8.37 -9.94 -3.80
C THR A 7 -8.08 -9.55 -5.24
N ALA A 8 -6.81 -9.56 -5.62
CA ALA A 8 -6.39 -9.31 -7.00
C ALA A 8 -6.70 -10.51 -7.89
N ASP A 9 -6.95 -10.25 -9.16
CA ASP A 9 -7.01 -11.30 -10.17
C ASP A 9 -5.62 -11.93 -10.38
N ARG A 10 -5.58 -13.04 -11.12
CA ARG A 10 -4.34 -13.76 -11.41
C ARG A 10 -3.31 -12.89 -12.11
N ASP A 11 -3.75 -12.01 -13.00
CA ASP A 11 -2.89 -11.16 -13.82
C ASP A 11 -2.55 -9.82 -13.14
N GLU A 12 -3.06 -9.62 -11.91
CA GLU A 12 -2.84 -8.41 -11.10
C GLU A 12 -3.24 -7.08 -11.80
N LYS A 13 -4.27 -7.15 -12.66
CA LYS A 13 -4.79 -5.99 -13.40
C LYS A 13 -6.02 -5.38 -12.74
N THR A 14 -6.80 -6.22 -12.06
CA THR A 14 -7.97 -5.80 -11.31
C THR A 14 -7.98 -6.43 -9.93
N LEU A 15 -8.73 -5.84 -9.01
CA LEU A 15 -8.99 -6.44 -7.72
C LEU A 15 -10.43 -6.22 -7.25
N ASN A 16 -10.90 -7.11 -6.40
CA ASN A 16 -12.11 -6.92 -5.63
C ASN A 16 -11.74 -6.41 -4.24
N LEU A 17 -12.32 -5.27 -3.83
CA LEU A 17 -12.12 -4.70 -2.50
C LEU A 17 -13.43 -4.74 -1.71
N ALA A 18 -13.43 -5.40 -0.58
CA ALA A 18 -14.52 -5.35 0.38
C ALA A 18 -14.09 -4.55 1.62
N GLN A 19 -14.95 -3.63 2.03
CA GLN A 19 -14.78 -2.78 3.21
C GLN A 19 -15.73 -3.24 4.31
N TYR A 20 -15.21 -3.35 5.52
CA TYR A 20 -15.95 -3.78 6.70
C TYR A 20 -15.78 -2.80 7.85
N LEU A 21 -16.84 -2.68 8.65
CA LEU A 21 -16.82 -2.05 9.95
C LEU A 21 -16.95 -3.13 11.03
N ARG A 22 -16.00 -3.19 11.95
CA ARG A 22 -16.07 -4.00 13.17
C ARG A 22 -16.37 -3.11 14.36
N VAL A 23 -17.42 -3.47 15.09
CA VAL A 23 -17.85 -2.79 16.30
C VAL A 23 -17.77 -3.76 17.45
N ASN A 24 -17.12 -3.33 18.54
CA ASN A 24 -17.08 -4.04 19.82
C ASN A 24 -17.96 -3.30 20.80
N ASN A 25 -18.91 -3.99 21.42
CA ASN A 25 -19.68 -3.42 22.50
C ASN A 25 -18.92 -3.61 23.83
N ASN A 26 -18.34 -2.53 24.31
CA ASN A 26 -17.66 -2.50 25.60
C ASN A 26 -18.52 -1.81 26.70
N ALA A 27 -19.78 -1.50 26.38
CA ALA A 27 -20.72 -0.94 27.34
C ALA A 27 -21.34 -2.03 28.23
N ASN A 28 -21.88 -1.64 29.38
CA ASN A 28 -22.55 -2.55 30.29
C ASN A 28 -24.04 -2.74 29.94
N GLU A 29 -24.40 -2.52 28.68
CA GLU A 29 -25.76 -2.70 28.18
C GLU A 29 -25.76 -3.30 26.76
N ALA A 30 -26.84 -3.99 26.44
CA ALA A 30 -27.09 -4.50 25.09
C ALA A 30 -27.96 -3.52 24.32
N TYR A 31 -27.79 -3.49 23.01
CA TYR A 31 -28.56 -2.64 22.10
C TYR A 31 -29.37 -3.52 21.15
N ASP A 32 -30.68 -3.38 21.17
CA ASP A 32 -31.56 -4.14 20.25
C ASP A 32 -31.38 -3.69 18.81
N MET A 33 -31.14 -2.39 18.61
CA MET A 33 -30.81 -1.79 17.34
C MET A 33 -29.86 -0.61 17.55
N ALA A 34 -28.73 -0.61 16.85
CA ALA A 34 -27.72 0.41 17.03
C ALA A 34 -27.41 1.14 15.72
N LYS A 35 -27.32 2.44 15.80
CA LYS A 35 -26.76 3.29 14.74
C LYS A 35 -25.38 3.77 15.19
N PHE A 36 -24.39 3.53 14.34
CA PHE A 36 -23.04 4.00 14.55
C PHE A 36 -22.75 5.14 13.59
N ASP A 37 -22.41 6.31 14.13
CA ASP A 37 -21.88 7.41 13.35
C ASP A 37 -20.35 7.23 13.24
N THR A 38 -19.90 7.06 12.00
CA THR A 38 -18.48 6.86 11.70
C THR A 38 -17.74 8.15 11.36
N GLY A 39 -18.45 9.30 11.37
CA GLY A 39 -17.96 10.56 10.81
C GLY A 39 -17.94 10.59 9.27
N LEU A 40 -18.24 9.46 8.63
CA LEU A 40 -18.28 9.28 7.16
C LEU A 40 -19.66 8.77 6.71
N GLY A 41 -20.66 8.89 7.58
CA GLY A 41 -22.01 8.39 7.42
C GLY A 41 -22.39 7.40 8.52
N GLY A 42 -23.68 7.34 8.82
CA GLY A 42 -24.20 6.42 9.84
C GLY A 42 -24.35 5.00 9.29
N VAL A 43 -24.00 4.03 10.11
CA VAL A 43 -24.20 2.61 9.82
C VAL A 43 -25.20 2.03 10.80
N TRP A 44 -26.22 1.35 10.29
CA TRP A 44 -27.22 0.66 11.10
C TRP A 44 -26.87 -0.83 11.17
N PHE A 45 -26.97 -1.37 12.39
CA PHE A 45 -26.98 -2.81 12.59
C PHE A 45 -28.43 -3.27 12.70
N ASP A 46 -28.81 -4.20 11.87
CA ASP A 46 -30.16 -4.79 11.79
C ASP A 46 -30.39 -5.90 12.84
N LYS A 47 -29.39 -6.19 13.64
CA LYS A 47 -29.41 -7.23 14.68
C LYS A 47 -28.95 -6.66 16.01
N PRO A 48 -29.43 -7.23 17.12
CA PRO A 48 -29.00 -6.81 18.45
C PRO A 48 -27.49 -6.91 18.62
N LEU A 49 -26.91 -5.97 19.37
CA LEU A 49 -25.52 -5.98 19.79
C LEU A 49 -25.47 -6.26 21.28
N GLY A 50 -25.15 -7.50 21.65
CA GLY A 50 -25.11 -7.96 23.04
C GLY A 50 -23.92 -7.40 23.83
N LEU A 51 -23.93 -7.68 25.13
CA LEU A 51 -22.81 -7.34 26.02
C LEU A 51 -21.52 -8.01 25.56
N SER A 52 -20.44 -7.27 25.51
CA SER A 52 -19.10 -7.77 25.09
C SER A 52 -19.10 -8.42 23.70
N GLU A 53 -20.14 -8.18 22.92
CA GLU A 53 -20.25 -8.75 21.57
C GLU A 53 -19.48 -7.92 20.55
N THR A 54 -18.85 -8.62 19.60
CA THR A 54 -18.22 -8.01 18.42
C THR A 54 -19.05 -8.34 17.19
N LYS A 55 -19.43 -7.33 16.44
CA LYS A 55 -20.10 -7.48 15.14
C LYS A 55 -19.28 -6.87 14.01
N GLU A 56 -19.38 -7.51 12.86
CA GLU A 56 -18.77 -7.08 11.63
C GLU A 56 -19.83 -6.90 10.55
N VAL A 57 -19.81 -5.74 9.89
CA VAL A 57 -20.73 -5.39 8.81
C VAL A 57 -19.93 -5.03 7.57
N GLN A 58 -20.28 -5.63 6.44
CA GLN A 58 -19.74 -5.21 5.16
C GLN A 58 -20.42 -3.91 4.73
N LEU A 59 -19.64 -2.84 4.57
CA LEU A 59 -20.14 -1.53 4.16
C LEU A 59 -20.19 -1.38 2.64
N ASN A 60 -19.08 -1.74 1.99
CA ASN A 60 -18.91 -1.57 0.56
C ASN A 60 -18.24 -2.78 -0.06
N ARG A 61 -18.55 -3.01 -1.33
CA ARG A 61 -17.86 -3.97 -2.18
C ARG A 61 -17.64 -3.35 -3.54
N PHE A 62 -16.38 -3.23 -3.91
CA PHE A 62 -15.94 -2.73 -5.19
C PHE A 62 -15.42 -3.93 -6.00
N ALA A 63 -16.00 -4.18 -7.16
CA ALA A 63 -15.67 -5.32 -7.99
C ALA A 63 -14.84 -4.89 -9.21
N ALA A 64 -13.88 -5.72 -9.58
CA ALA A 64 -13.04 -5.53 -10.77
C ALA A 64 -12.42 -4.12 -10.87
N VAL A 65 -11.96 -3.60 -9.74
CA VAL A 65 -11.33 -2.28 -9.66
C VAL A 65 -9.97 -2.33 -10.34
N PRO A 66 -9.67 -1.43 -11.29
CA PRO A 66 -8.35 -1.36 -11.91
C PRO A 66 -7.26 -1.16 -10.86
N VAL A 67 -6.21 -1.95 -10.94
CA VAL A 67 -5.06 -1.87 -10.02
C VAL A 67 -3.76 -1.76 -10.82
N ARG A 68 -2.83 -0.97 -10.30
CA ARG A 68 -1.47 -0.87 -10.80
C ARG A 68 -0.50 -1.43 -9.78
N LYS A 69 0.26 -2.45 -10.16
CA LYS A 69 1.36 -2.95 -9.32
C LYS A 69 2.59 -2.10 -9.55
N THR A 70 3.18 -1.60 -8.48
CA THR A 70 4.39 -0.77 -8.52
C THR A 70 5.51 -1.40 -7.71
N TYR A 71 6.71 -1.16 -8.16
CA TYR A 71 7.95 -1.47 -7.46
C TYR A 71 8.65 -0.14 -7.20
N THR A 72 9.11 0.07 -5.99
CA THR A 72 9.77 1.32 -5.62
C THR A 72 11.15 1.03 -5.03
N SER A 73 12.09 1.93 -5.24
CA SER A 73 13.38 1.89 -4.57
C SER A 73 13.73 3.30 -4.12
N ASP A 74 13.79 3.49 -2.80
CA ASP A 74 14.15 4.75 -2.19
C ASP A 74 15.28 4.49 -1.18
N PRO A 75 16.53 4.75 -1.57
CA PRO A 75 17.68 4.54 -0.69
C PRO A 75 17.60 5.29 0.64
N GLN A 76 16.91 6.44 0.68
CA GLN A 76 16.78 7.23 1.91
C GLN A 76 16.01 6.52 3.02
N GLN A 77 15.09 5.62 2.66
CA GLN A 77 14.32 4.86 3.64
C GLN A 77 15.16 3.81 4.37
N PHE A 78 16.34 3.46 3.83
CA PHE A 78 17.10 2.30 4.29
C PHE A 78 18.54 2.62 4.72
N GLY A 79 18.93 3.88 4.86
CA GLY A 79 20.26 4.22 5.38
C GLY A 79 20.95 5.45 4.75
N TYR A 80 22.24 5.57 5.04
CA TYR A 80 23.07 6.69 4.57
C TYR A 80 23.35 6.60 3.07
N LEU A 81 23.11 7.71 2.36
CA LEU A 81 23.23 7.82 0.90
C LEU A 81 24.67 7.76 0.37
N ASP A 82 25.66 7.98 1.24
CA ASP A 82 27.06 8.14 0.84
C ASP A 82 27.81 6.82 0.63
N ARG A 83 27.14 5.69 0.81
CA ARG A 83 27.75 4.37 0.66
C ARG A 83 27.12 3.57 -0.48
N ALA A 84 27.96 2.82 -1.16
CA ALA A 84 27.51 1.78 -2.06
C ALA A 84 26.61 0.79 -1.31
N GLN A 85 25.52 0.37 -1.94
CA GLN A 85 24.61 -0.63 -1.40
C GLN A 85 24.48 -1.77 -2.41
N ASP A 86 24.99 -2.94 -2.04
CA ASP A 86 25.00 -4.12 -2.90
C ASP A 86 23.60 -4.68 -3.16
N LYS A 87 22.65 -4.38 -2.28
CA LYS A 87 21.26 -4.76 -2.44
C LYS A 87 20.34 -3.74 -1.78
N LEU A 88 19.53 -3.07 -2.60
CA LEU A 88 18.45 -2.23 -2.13
C LEU A 88 17.17 -3.05 -1.96
N ASN A 89 16.41 -2.73 -0.93
CA ASN A 89 15.05 -3.25 -0.81
C ASN A 89 14.16 -2.64 -1.88
N VAL A 90 13.28 -3.46 -2.44
CA VAL A 90 12.32 -3.06 -3.47
C VAL A 90 10.90 -3.36 -2.96
N PRO A 91 10.27 -2.42 -2.24
CA PRO A 91 8.88 -2.53 -1.84
C PRO A 91 7.94 -2.67 -3.03
N MET A 92 6.95 -3.55 -2.89
CA MET A 92 5.88 -3.73 -3.88
C MET A 92 4.56 -3.19 -3.33
N HIS A 93 3.76 -2.57 -4.18
CA HIS A 93 2.46 -2.06 -3.81
C HIS A 93 1.42 -2.32 -4.90
N TYR A 94 0.17 -2.51 -4.48
CA TYR A 94 -0.97 -2.23 -5.33
C TYR A 94 -1.42 -0.80 -5.11
N VAL A 95 -1.62 -0.07 -6.20
CA VAL A 95 -2.06 1.32 -6.21
C VAL A 95 -3.40 1.40 -6.95
N ILE A 96 -4.39 1.98 -6.28
CA ILE A 96 -5.78 2.03 -6.75
C ILE A 96 -6.27 3.47 -6.61
N LYS A 97 -6.79 4.04 -7.70
CA LYS A 97 -7.35 5.39 -7.66
C LYS A 97 -8.71 5.40 -6.93
N ASN A 98 -8.86 6.27 -5.92
CA ASN A 98 -10.13 6.48 -5.25
C ASN A 98 -10.97 7.52 -6.01
N ALA A 99 -11.51 7.11 -7.16
CA ALA A 99 -12.27 7.97 -8.05
C ALA A 99 -13.49 7.25 -8.63
N GLY A 100 -14.38 8.00 -9.28
CA GLY A 100 -15.51 7.43 -10.01
C GLY A 100 -15.04 6.41 -11.06
N GLY A 101 -15.73 5.27 -11.15
CA GLY A 101 -15.31 4.14 -12.02
C GLY A 101 -14.30 3.18 -11.39
N SER A 102 -13.85 3.46 -10.17
CA SER A 102 -12.96 2.61 -9.36
C SER A 102 -13.55 2.41 -7.95
N LEU A 103 -12.99 3.06 -6.94
CA LEU A 103 -13.47 2.95 -5.54
C LEU A 103 -14.60 3.93 -5.21
N GLY A 104 -15.13 4.65 -6.19
CA GLY A 104 -16.12 5.70 -5.99
C GLY A 104 -15.46 7.03 -5.65
N LYS A 105 -16.18 7.88 -4.94
CA LYS A 105 -15.66 9.19 -4.48
C LYS A 105 -15.82 9.38 -2.99
N ALA A 106 -16.17 8.33 -2.26
CA ALA A 106 -16.24 8.41 -0.82
C ALA A 106 -14.83 8.27 -0.21
N PRO A 107 -14.55 8.98 0.88
CA PRO A 107 -13.30 8.79 1.60
C PRO A 107 -13.23 7.38 2.18
N LEU A 108 -12.06 6.76 2.12
CA LEU A 108 -11.80 5.45 2.70
C LEU A 108 -11.07 5.61 4.04
N PRO A 109 -11.66 5.18 5.15
CA PRO A 109 -11.02 5.24 6.46
C PRO A 109 -9.71 4.46 6.53
N ALA A 110 -8.80 4.91 7.38
CA ALA A 110 -7.63 4.12 7.73
C ALA A 110 -8.05 2.78 8.33
N GLY A 111 -7.40 1.69 7.91
CA GLY A 111 -7.78 0.36 8.37
C GLY A 111 -6.78 -0.71 7.99
N LYS A 112 -7.01 -1.90 8.54
CA LYS A 112 -6.23 -3.10 8.24
C LYS A 112 -6.71 -3.71 6.94
N SER A 113 -5.81 -3.94 5.99
CA SER A 113 -6.08 -4.57 4.70
C SER A 113 -5.41 -5.94 4.65
N ARG A 114 -6.20 -6.98 4.37
CA ARG A 114 -5.68 -8.30 4.02
C ARG A 114 -5.73 -8.47 2.52
N ILE A 115 -4.60 -8.85 1.95
CA ILE A 115 -4.40 -8.86 0.50
C ILE A 115 -4.20 -10.29 0.02
N PHE A 116 -4.96 -10.65 -0.99
CA PHE A 116 -4.96 -11.98 -1.61
C PHE A 116 -4.80 -11.85 -3.12
N GLN A 117 -4.35 -12.92 -3.76
CA GLN A 117 -4.33 -13.07 -5.20
C GLN A 117 -5.08 -14.35 -5.58
N ASP A 118 -5.96 -14.26 -6.56
CA ASP A 118 -6.66 -15.40 -7.14
C ASP A 118 -5.66 -16.31 -7.88
N ASP A 119 -5.75 -17.61 -7.67
CA ASP A 119 -4.90 -18.59 -8.34
C ASP A 119 -5.47 -19.03 -9.71
N GLY A 120 -6.64 -18.51 -10.10
CA GLY A 120 -7.35 -18.86 -11.33
C GLY A 120 -7.99 -20.26 -11.30
N LYS A 121 -8.02 -20.92 -10.13
CA LYS A 121 -8.57 -22.26 -9.95
C LYS A 121 -9.62 -22.33 -8.85
N GLY A 122 -10.12 -21.16 -8.40
CA GLY A 122 -11.09 -21.04 -7.32
C GLY A 122 -10.48 -20.92 -5.92
N GLY A 123 -9.16 -20.89 -5.82
CA GLY A 123 -8.41 -20.59 -4.60
C GLY A 123 -7.83 -19.18 -4.61
N SER A 124 -7.26 -18.78 -3.48
CA SER A 124 -6.53 -17.52 -3.37
C SER A 124 -5.33 -17.65 -2.45
N ALA A 125 -4.19 -17.09 -2.87
CA ALA A 125 -2.97 -17.00 -2.08
C ALA A 125 -3.02 -15.74 -1.21
N PHE A 126 -2.65 -15.85 0.05
CA PHE A 126 -2.45 -14.70 0.94
C PHE A 126 -1.12 -14.03 0.60
N LEU A 127 -1.16 -12.76 0.23
CA LEU A 127 0.05 -11.98 -0.10
C LEU A 127 0.59 -11.21 1.10
N GLY A 128 -0.29 -10.72 1.97
CA GLY A 128 0.15 -9.96 3.12
C GLY A 128 -0.98 -9.20 3.82
N GLU A 129 -0.59 -8.54 4.91
CA GLU A 129 -1.47 -7.68 5.70
C GLU A 129 -0.78 -6.32 5.87
N TYR A 130 -1.52 -5.25 5.66
CA TYR A 130 -1.02 -3.89 5.76
C TYR A 130 -2.05 -2.99 6.44
N ARG A 131 -1.58 -2.06 7.28
CA ARG A 131 -2.45 -1.03 7.85
C ARG A 131 -2.38 0.21 6.97
N GLY A 132 -3.42 0.38 6.14
CA GLY A 132 -3.56 1.51 5.24
C GLY A 132 -3.87 2.81 5.99
N LYS A 133 -3.51 3.93 5.36
CA LYS A 133 -3.86 5.28 5.81
C LYS A 133 -5.27 5.65 5.32
N PHE A 134 -5.80 6.75 5.84
CA PHE A 134 -6.98 7.39 5.29
C PHE A 134 -6.71 7.80 3.83
N THR A 135 -7.64 7.47 2.94
CA THR A 135 -7.54 7.80 1.52
C THR A 135 -8.70 8.71 1.14
N PRO A 136 -8.44 10.02 0.90
CA PRO A 136 -9.48 10.95 0.48
C PRO A 136 -9.99 10.66 -0.93
N PRO A 137 -11.09 11.30 -1.36
CA PRO A 137 -11.51 11.30 -2.75
C PRO A 137 -10.40 11.79 -3.68
N ASP A 138 -10.33 11.22 -4.86
CA ASP A 138 -9.36 11.54 -5.93
C ASP A 138 -7.87 11.28 -5.58
N ASP A 139 -7.59 10.66 -4.41
CA ASP A 139 -6.26 10.19 -4.02
C ASP A 139 -6.05 8.70 -4.36
N GLU A 140 -4.92 8.14 -4.02
CA GLU A 140 -4.56 6.76 -4.28
C GLU A 140 -4.53 5.91 -3.01
N LEU A 141 -5.30 4.83 -2.99
CA LEU A 141 -5.16 3.77 -2.00
C LEU A 141 -3.95 2.92 -2.35
N THR A 142 -2.96 2.91 -1.46
CA THR A 142 -1.75 2.12 -1.62
C THR A 142 -1.76 0.94 -0.65
N LEU A 143 -1.62 -0.28 -1.17
CA LEU A 143 -1.58 -1.52 -0.40
C LEU A 143 -0.19 -2.13 -0.51
N TYR A 144 0.54 -2.18 0.59
CA TYR A 144 1.88 -2.76 0.63
C TYR A 144 1.84 -4.29 0.58
N LEU A 145 2.61 -4.89 -0.32
CA LEU A 145 2.67 -6.34 -0.58
C LEU A 145 3.89 -7.03 0.01
N GLY A 146 4.85 -6.26 0.50
CA GLY A 146 6.15 -6.79 0.92
C GLY A 146 7.29 -6.36 -0.01
N LEU A 147 8.44 -7.02 0.14
CA LEU A 147 9.63 -6.77 -0.67
C LEU A 147 9.70 -7.75 -1.85
N ALA A 148 10.02 -7.22 -3.03
CA ALA A 148 10.32 -8.04 -4.19
C ALA A 148 11.58 -8.89 -3.94
N ARG A 149 11.51 -10.16 -4.33
CA ARG A 149 12.64 -11.10 -4.26
C ARG A 149 13.21 -11.39 -5.63
N ASP A 150 12.47 -11.04 -6.65
CA ASP A 150 12.71 -11.27 -8.07
C ASP A 150 13.18 -10.00 -8.82
N ILE A 151 13.42 -8.92 -8.08
CA ILE A 151 14.02 -7.67 -8.57
C ILE A 151 15.22 -7.35 -7.68
N ASN A 152 16.40 -7.29 -8.27
CA ASN A 152 17.59 -6.81 -7.60
C ASN A 152 17.94 -5.41 -8.06
N VAL A 153 18.26 -4.55 -7.11
CA VAL A 153 18.77 -3.21 -7.38
C VAL A 153 20.05 -3.02 -6.58
N ARG A 154 21.12 -2.71 -7.28
CA ARG A 154 22.41 -2.34 -6.70
C ARG A 154 22.67 -0.87 -6.98
N ARG A 155 23.10 -0.12 -5.98
CA ARG A 155 23.48 1.28 -6.10
C ARG A 155 24.96 1.44 -5.75
N THR A 156 25.71 2.01 -6.66
CA THR A 156 27.13 2.32 -6.47
C THR A 156 27.39 3.80 -6.69
N VAL A 157 28.40 4.32 -6.00
CA VAL A 157 28.92 5.68 -6.24
C VAL A 157 30.13 5.51 -7.15
N ASP A 158 29.97 5.83 -8.43
CA ASP A 158 31.01 5.61 -9.44
C ASP A 158 32.03 6.74 -9.44
N ARG A 159 31.60 7.98 -9.16
CA ARG A 159 32.44 9.15 -9.07
C ARG A 159 32.01 10.03 -7.92
N ASN A 160 32.97 10.48 -7.13
CA ASN A 160 32.74 11.45 -6.06
C ASN A 160 33.94 12.43 -6.03
N GLU A 161 33.85 13.53 -6.75
CA GLU A 161 34.90 14.52 -6.84
C GLU A 161 34.52 15.81 -6.13
N ARG A 162 35.43 16.31 -5.33
CA ARG A 162 35.30 17.57 -4.64
C ARG A 162 36.23 18.61 -5.26
N GLN A 163 35.67 19.67 -5.78
CA GLN A 163 36.41 20.80 -6.35
C GLN A 163 36.22 22.03 -5.48
N ARG A 164 37.32 22.70 -5.10
CA ARG A 164 37.25 23.97 -4.42
C ARG A 164 37.00 25.07 -5.44
N ILE A 165 35.99 25.91 -5.23
CA ILE A 165 35.65 27.03 -6.10
C ILE A 165 36.28 28.30 -5.57
N ALA A 166 36.01 28.66 -4.29
CA ALA A 166 36.58 29.84 -3.64
C ALA A 166 36.40 29.75 -2.12
N GLY A 167 37.38 30.17 -1.33
CA GLY A 167 37.31 30.19 0.15
C GLY A 167 36.87 28.80 0.68
N ASN A 168 35.73 28.74 1.36
CA ASN A 168 35.13 27.51 1.89
C ASN A 168 34.02 26.95 0.98
N LEU A 169 33.90 27.46 -0.24
CA LEU A 169 32.91 26.97 -1.21
C LEU A 169 33.52 25.85 -2.03
N TYR A 170 32.80 24.73 -2.05
CA TYR A 170 33.17 23.52 -2.78
C TYR A 170 32.03 23.08 -3.71
N ARG A 171 32.38 22.49 -4.83
CA ARG A 171 31.50 21.77 -5.71
C ARG A 171 31.77 20.27 -5.54
N TYR A 172 30.70 19.50 -5.47
CA TYR A 172 30.75 18.03 -5.47
C TYR A 172 30.14 17.53 -6.76
N ASP A 173 30.90 16.74 -7.51
CA ASP A 173 30.42 16.04 -8.69
C ASP A 173 30.30 14.55 -8.33
N VAL A 174 29.04 14.07 -8.24
CA VAL A 174 28.74 12.70 -7.84
C VAL A 174 28.04 11.97 -8.98
N THR A 175 28.57 10.82 -9.37
CA THR A 175 27.94 9.92 -10.33
C THR A 175 27.45 8.69 -9.61
N LEU A 176 26.14 8.45 -9.70
CA LEU A 176 25.49 7.28 -9.14
C LEU A 176 25.18 6.30 -10.26
N LYS A 177 25.48 5.01 -10.02
CA LYS A 177 25.14 3.94 -10.94
C LYS A 177 24.15 3.00 -10.29
N TYR A 178 23.06 2.71 -11.01
CA TYR A 178 22.08 1.71 -10.65
C TYR A 178 22.18 0.53 -11.60
N GLU A 179 22.38 -0.66 -11.04
CA GLU A 179 22.31 -1.93 -11.76
C GLU A 179 21.03 -2.63 -11.34
N ILE A 180 20.17 -2.94 -12.32
CA ILE A 180 18.84 -3.48 -12.08
C ILE A 180 18.73 -4.82 -12.81
N GLU A 181 18.36 -5.86 -12.07
CA GLU A 181 18.11 -7.20 -12.60
C GLU A 181 16.65 -7.58 -12.34
N ASN A 182 15.96 -7.96 -13.40
CA ASN A 182 14.59 -8.47 -13.34
C ASN A 182 14.61 -9.97 -13.63
N PHE A 183 14.30 -10.78 -12.64
CA PHE A 183 14.24 -12.24 -12.76
C PHE A 183 12.84 -12.76 -13.09
N LYS A 184 11.89 -11.86 -13.40
CA LYS A 184 10.55 -12.23 -13.85
C LYS A 184 10.53 -12.45 -15.35
N ASP A 185 9.60 -13.28 -15.81
CA ASP A 185 9.33 -13.49 -17.25
C ASP A 185 8.63 -12.32 -17.93
N SER A 186 8.25 -11.29 -17.17
CA SER A 186 7.52 -10.11 -17.65
C SER A 186 8.21 -8.82 -17.26
N PRO A 187 8.09 -7.75 -18.08
CA PRO A 187 8.62 -6.44 -17.72
C PRO A 187 7.88 -5.86 -16.52
N VAL A 188 8.60 -5.06 -15.72
CA VAL A 188 8.05 -4.33 -14.57
C VAL A 188 8.45 -2.86 -14.66
N THR A 189 7.64 -2.00 -14.04
CA THR A 189 7.99 -0.60 -13.83
C THR A 189 8.56 -0.44 -12.43
N LEU A 190 9.79 0.03 -12.34
CA LEU A 190 10.48 0.34 -11.09
C LEU A 190 10.65 1.86 -10.99
N ASP A 191 10.09 2.45 -9.93
CA ASP A 191 10.26 3.85 -9.60
C ASP A 191 11.44 4.01 -8.64
N ILE A 192 12.47 4.73 -9.05
CA ILE A 192 13.64 5.02 -8.24
C ILE A 192 13.58 6.49 -7.79
N THR A 193 13.59 6.69 -6.49
CA THR A 193 13.69 8.02 -5.88
C THR A 193 15.11 8.21 -5.36
N GLU A 194 15.79 9.27 -5.80
CA GLU A 194 17.13 9.63 -5.32
C GLU A 194 17.13 11.07 -4.82
N SER A 195 17.78 11.31 -3.70
CA SER A 195 17.99 12.66 -3.17
C SER A 195 19.47 12.92 -3.03
N VAL A 196 19.92 13.94 -3.69
CA VAL A 196 21.30 14.46 -3.58
C VAL A 196 21.26 15.69 -2.68
N ARG A 197 22.09 15.71 -1.64
CA ARG A 197 22.22 16.82 -0.69
C ARG A 197 23.53 17.57 -0.94
#